data_58e6993a19e7c0e7b82beea0b4d49331
#
_entry.id   58e6993a19e7c0e7b82beea0b4d49331
#
_cell.length_a   1.000
_cell.length_b   1.000
_cell.length_c   1.000
_cell.angle_alpha   90.00
_cell.angle_beta   90.00
_cell.angle_gamma   90.00
#
_symmetry.space_group_name_H-M   'P 1'
#
loop_
_entity.id
_entity.type
_entity.pdbx_description
1 polymer ?
#
loop_
_entity_poly.entity_id
_entity_poly.type
_entity_poly.pdbx_seq_one_letter_code
_entity_poly.pdbx_strand_id
1 'polypeptide(L)'
;LHLCHHNLESIDTKSTTHKLLAEVCYAAKYEAESLRGQHGKHHTDGSGPTICTVLARSFADIGDIVRGKDLFLGNTYESAQRKKLQQNLKTIFGDIYEELKKKKKEKKEEIEARYNXXXXXXFKLREDWWTANRYTVWEAITCSADKGNAYFHATCGDSGRPSMARDKCRCKDENGKNETNQVPTYFDYVPQYLR
;
A
#
# COMPACT_ATOMS: atom_id res chain seq x y z
N LEU A 1 -0.60 15.84 2.56
CA LEU A 1 -0.02 14.49 2.62
C LEU A 1 1.33 14.51 1.92
N HIS A 2 2.40 14.55 2.70
CA HIS A 2 3.75 14.38 2.14
C HIS A 2 4.04 12.88 2.07
N LEU A 3 3.35 12.19 1.20
CA LEU A 3 3.80 10.85 0.83
C LEU A 3 5.20 11.01 0.30
N CYS A 4 6.15 10.60 1.10
CA CYS A 4 7.54 10.84 0.82
C CYS A 4 7.90 10.37 -0.56
N HIS A 5 8.10 11.32 -1.42
CA HIS A 5 8.70 11.13 -2.72
C HIS A 5 10.06 10.43 -2.60
N HIS A 6 10.57 10.40 -1.36
CA HIS A 6 11.98 10.20 -1.08
C HIS A 6 12.56 8.93 -1.66
N ASN A 7 11.85 7.82 -1.54
CA ASN A 7 12.39 6.56 -2.07
C ASN A 7 11.73 6.11 -3.37
N LEU A 8 10.46 6.45 -3.55
CA LEU A 8 9.76 6.05 -4.78
C LEU A 8 10.27 6.80 -6.02
N GLU A 9 10.78 8.03 -5.87
CA GLU A 9 11.39 8.78 -6.98
C GLU A 9 12.76 8.23 -7.39
N SER A 10 13.46 7.59 -6.45
CA SER A 10 14.79 7.04 -6.69
C SER A 10 14.79 5.53 -6.94
N ILE A 11 13.60 4.90 -7.12
CA ILE A 11 13.52 3.48 -7.42
C ILE A 11 14.34 3.16 -8.66
N ASP A 12 15.24 2.19 -8.54
CA ASP A 12 16.01 1.65 -9.65
C ASP A 12 15.06 1.05 -10.68
N THR A 13 15.09 1.55 -11.90
CA THR A 13 14.24 1.06 -12.99
C THR A 13 14.55 -0.38 -13.39
N LYS A 14 15.65 -0.94 -12.89
CA LYS A 14 16.01 -2.35 -13.06
C LYS A 14 15.50 -3.22 -11.91
N SER A 15 14.67 -2.66 -11.03
CA SER A 15 14.17 -3.37 -9.84
C SER A 15 13.25 -4.52 -10.21
N THR A 16 13.47 -5.62 -9.53
CA THR A 16 12.57 -6.78 -9.55
C THR A 16 11.35 -6.52 -8.67
N THR A 17 10.38 -7.43 -8.71
CA THR A 17 9.21 -7.41 -7.81
C THR A 17 9.62 -7.23 -6.34
N HIS A 18 10.66 -7.94 -5.92
CA HIS A 18 11.12 -7.90 -4.52
C HIS A 18 11.74 -6.54 -4.15
N LYS A 19 12.50 -5.95 -5.06
CA LYS A 19 13.06 -4.62 -4.81
C LYS A 19 11.96 -3.55 -4.73
N LEU A 20 10.98 -3.61 -5.63
CA LEU A 20 9.83 -2.70 -5.58
C LEU A 20 9.09 -2.84 -4.25
N LEU A 21 8.83 -4.07 -3.81
CA LEU A 21 8.15 -4.32 -2.53
C LEU A 21 8.95 -3.72 -1.36
N ALA A 22 10.27 -3.92 -1.35
CA ALA A 22 11.13 -3.36 -0.30
C ALA A 22 11.05 -1.82 -0.27
N GLU A 23 11.09 -1.17 -1.43
CA GLU A 23 11.00 0.29 -1.53
C GLU A 23 9.64 0.81 -1.08
N VAL A 24 8.55 0.14 -1.48
CA VAL A 24 7.19 0.51 -1.06
C VAL A 24 7.04 0.35 0.45
N CYS A 25 7.54 -0.75 1.02
CA CYS A 25 7.51 -0.99 2.47
C CYS A 25 8.34 0.04 3.24
N TYR A 26 9.50 0.43 2.71
CA TYR A 26 10.34 1.46 3.31
C TYR A 26 9.64 2.81 3.32
N ALA A 27 9.02 3.19 2.21
CA ALA A 27 8.24 4.42 2.12
C ALA A 27 7.06 4.41 3.10
N ALA A 28 6.36 3.28 3.20
CA ALA A 28 5.23 3.10 4.13
C ALA A 28 5.68 3.26 5.59
N LYS A 29 6.82 2.69 5.95
CA LYS A 29 7.39 2.82 7.29
C LYS A 29 7.74 4.28 7.62
N TYR A 30 8.40 4.97 6.71
CA TYR A 30 8.75 6.38 6.87
C TYR A 30 7.53 7.26 7.05
N GLU A 31 6.51 7.04 6.24
CA GLU A 31 5.24 7.75 6.33
C GLU A 31 4.60 7.54 7.70
N ALA A 32 4.58 6.29 8.18
CA ALA A 32 4.02 5.95 9.49
C ALA A 32 4.75 6.68 10.64
N GLU A 33 6.06 6.77 10.58
CA GLU A 33 6.86 7.47 11.60
C GLU A 33 6.50 8.96 11.63
N SER A 34 6.35 9.59 10.46
CA SER A 34 5.94 10.99 10.33
C SER A 34 4.53 11.20 10.90
N LEU A 35 3.59 10.32 10.54
CA LEU A 35 2.19 10.40 10.99
C LEU A 35 2.08 10.24 12.51
N ARG A 36 2.85 9.31 13.11
CA ARG A 36 2.84 9.13 14.55
C ARG A 36 3.32 10.38 15.29
N GLY A 37 4.38 11.00 14.77
CA GLY A 37 4.92 12.24 15.34
C GLY A 37 3.89 13.37 15.32
N GLN A 38 3.14 13.49 14.23
CA GLN A 38 2.10 14.49 14.08
C GLN A 38 0.88 14.16 14.95
N HIS A 39 0.42 12.91 14.93
CA HIS A 39 -0.74 12.46 15.70
C HIS A 39 -0.54 12.69 17.20
N GLY A 40 0.62 12.36 17.74
CA GLY A 40 0.95 12.57 19.14
C GLY A 40 0.96 14.04 19.57
N LYS A 41 1.22 14.95 18.62
CA LYS A 41 1.21 16.40 18.92
C LYS A 41 -0.21 17.00 18.92
N HIS A 42 -1.10 16.48 18.09
CA HIS A 42 -2.41 17.10 17.85
C HIS A 42 -3.59 16.42 18.55
N HIS A 43 -3.41 15.21 19.05
CA HIS A 43 -4.49 14.42 19.65
C HIS A 43 -4.10 13.89 21.04
N THR A 44 -3.56 14.77 21.88
CA THR A 44 -3.15 14.43 23.25
C THR A 44 -4.34 14.20 24.19
N ASP A 45 -5.50 14.74 23.83
CA ASP A 45 -6.74 14.65 24.63
C ASP A 45 -7.62 13.44 24.25
N GLY A 46 -7.15 12.61 23.34
CA GLY A 46 -7.91 11.45 22.86
C GLY A 46 -8.99 11.76 21.83
N SER A 47 -9.10 13.03 21.40
CA SER A 47 -10.04 13.41 20.35
C SER A 47 -9.48 13.06 18.96
N GLY A 48 -10.35 12.89 17.99
CA GLY A 48 -9.95 12.66 16.60
C GLY A 48 -9.79 11.18 16.24
N PRO A 49 -9.34 10.91 15.02
CA PRO A 49 -9.23 9.54 14.54
C PRO A 49 -8.08 8.79 15.23
N THR A 50 -8.24 7.50 15.42
CA THR A 50 -7.17 6.66 15.96
C THR A 50 -5.97 6.65 15.01
N ILE A 51 -4.79 6.36 15.53
CA ILE A 51 -3.59 6.23 14.69
C ILE A 51 -3.81 5.14 13.61
N CYS A 52 -4.53 4.08 13.92
CA CYS A 52 -4.84 3.02 12.96
C CYS A 52 -5.65 3.55 11.76
N THR A 53 -6.58 4.48 12.02
CA THR A 53 -7.37 5.12 10.95
C THR A 53 -6.51 6.01 10.07
N VAL A 54 -5.61 6.79 10.70
CA VAL A 54 -4.67 7.66 9.97
C VAL A 54 -3.75 6.81 9.07
N LEU A 55 -3.20 5.73 9.63
CA LEU A 55 -2.36 4.80 8.88
C LEU A 55 -3.13 4.13 7.74
N ALA A 56 -4.41 3.78 7.96
CA ALA A 56 -5.25 3.15 6.92
C ALA A 56 -5.47 4.09 5.73
N ARG A 57 -5.64 5.39 5.98
CA ARG A 57 -5.77 6.38 4.90
C ARG A 57 -4.48 6.51 4.10
N SER A 58 -3.35 6.62 4.78
CA SER A 58 -2.05 6.72 4.10
C SER A 58 -1.72 5.43 3.33
N PHE A 59 -2.03 4.27 3.90
CA PHE A 59 -1.92 2.98 3.22
C PHE A 59 -2.71 2.97 1.91
N ALA A 60 -3.94 3.49 1.94
CA ALA A 60 -4.77 3.56 0.74
C ALA A 60 -4.17 4.50 -0.32
N ASP A 61 -3.60 5.63 0.11
CA ASP A 61 -2.93 6.58 -0.81
C ASP A 61 -1.70 5.95 -1.46
N ILE A 62 -0.90 5.20 -0.70
CA ILE A 62 0.24 4.43 -1.23
C ILE A 62 -0.27 3.43 -2.29
N GLY A 63 -1.36 2.71 -1.97
CA GLY A 63 -1.97 1.78 -2.91
C GLY A 63 -2.42 2.45 -4.20
N ASP A 64 -2.99 3.64 -4.12
CA ASP A 64 -3.41 4.39 -5.31
C ASP A 64 -2.21 4.82 -6.15
N ILE A 65 -1.13 5.27 -5.52
CA ILE A 65 0.11 5.64 -6.22
C ILE A 65 0.66 4.43 -6.97
N VAL A 66 0.80 3.29 -6.29
CA VAL A 66 1.35 2.07 -6.88
C VAL A 66 0.48 1.61 -8.07
N ARG A 67 -0.85 1.66 -7.91
CA ARG A 67 -1.78 1.22 -8.95
C ARG A 67 -2.00 2.24 -10.07
N GLY A 68 -1.49 3.48 -9.90
CA GLY A 68 -1.67 4.55 -10.89
C GLY A 68 -3.05 5.20 -10.83
N LYS A 69 -3.70 5.16 -9.67
CA LYS A 69 -5.05 5.71 -9.43
C LYS A 69 -5.03 7.03 -8.67
N ASP A 70 -3.85 7.55 -8.37
CA ASP A 70 -3.71 8.79 -7.59
C ASP A 70 -4.22 9.99 -8.40
N LEU A 71 -5.24 10.66 -7.87
CA LEU A 71 -5.89 11.83 -8.48
C LEU A 71 -5.31 13.16 -7.97
N PHE A 72 -4.15 13.13 -7.34
CA PHE A 72 -3.54 14.29 -6.73
C PHE A 72 -3.29 15.40 -7.75
N LEU A 73 -3.87 16.57 -7.49
CA LEU A 73 -3.77 17.78 -8.32
C LEU A 73 -3.02 18.87 -7.55
N GLY A 74 -1.81 18.57 -7.08
CA GLY A 74 -0.98 19.50 -6.34
C GLY A 74 -0.44 20.64 -7.20
N ASN A 75 0.41 21.48 -6.61
CA ASN A 75 1.06 22.57 -7.32
C ASN A 75 1.94 22.05 -8.48
N THR A 76 2.45 22.95 -9.30
CA THR A 76 3.21 22.60 -10.51
C THR A 76 4.41 21.70 -10.20
N TYR A 77 5.15 21.99 -9.13
CA TYR A 77 6.33 21.23 -8.74
C TYR A 77 5.91 19.79 -8.31
N GLU A 78 4.94 19.69 -7.42
CA GLU A 78 4.44 18.37 -6.96
C GLU A 78 3.88 17.54 -8.10
N SER A 79 3.18 18.19 -9.03
CA SER A 79 2.64 17.54 -10.22
C SER A 79 3.76 16.96 -11.09
N ALA A 80 4.86 17.69 -11.27
CA ALA A 80 6.04 17.20 -12.01
C ALA A 80 6.68 15.99 -11.34
N GLN A 81 6.81 16.01 -10.01
CA GLN A 81 7.36 14.88 -9.25
C GLN A 81 6.46 13.63 -9.37
N ARG A 82 5.15 13.83 -9.29
CA ARG A 82 4.19 12.73 -9.46
C ARG A 82 4.25 12.11 -10.85
N LYS A 83 4.37 12.92 -11.88
CA LYS A 83 4.53 12.44 -13.27
C LYS A 83 5.81 11.60 -13.40
N LYS A 84 6.93 12.06 -12.85
CA LYS A 84 8.19 11.34 -12.84
C LYS A 84 8.05 9.99 -12.12
N LEU A 85 7.42 9.99 -10.95
CA LEU A 85 7.17 8.78 -10.18
C LEU A 85 6.32 7.79 -10.98
N GLN A 86 5.24 8.25 -11.61
CA GLN A 86 4.38 7.38 -12.42
C GLN A 86 5.12 6.82 -13.63
N GLN A 87 6.00 7.61 -14.26
CA GLN A 87 6.82 7.12 -15.37
C GLN A 87 7.79 6.04 -14.90
N ASN A 88 8.43 6.23 -13.74
CA ASN A 88 9.33 5.23 -13.16
C ASN A 88 8.57 3.92 -12.85
N LEU A 89 7.39 4.04 -12.23
CA LEU A 89 6.56 2.87 -11.92
C LEU A 89 6.15 2.13 -13.19
N LYS A 90 5.81 2.85 -14.25
CA LYS A 90 5.47 2.24 -15.55
C LYS A 90 6.64 1.40 -16.07
N THR A 91 7.86 1.94 -16.00
CA THR A 91 9.08 1.22 -16.44
C THR A 91 9.29 -0.03 -15.57
N ILE A 92 9.20 0.10 -14.25
CA ILE A 92 9.40 -1.02 -13.31
C ILE A 92 8.38 -2.13 -13.59
N PHE A 93 7.11 -1.78 -13.78
CA PHE A 93 6.08 -2.80 -14.05
C PHE A 93 6.25 -3.42 -15.43
N GLY A 94 6.82 -2.68 -16.39
CA GLY A 94 7.24 -3.26 -17.67
C GLY A 94 8.32 -4.32 -17.47
N ASP A 95 9.34 -4.04 -16.66
CA ASP A 95 10.40 -5.00 -16.36
C ASP A 95 9.84 -6.23 -15.62
N ILE A 96 8.93 -6.04 -14.65
CA ILE A 96 8.26 -7.14 -13.94
C ILE A 96 7.49 -8.03 -14.94
N TYR A 97 6.78 -7.43 -15.87
CA TYR A 97 6.04 -8.16 -16.90
C TYR A 97 6.98 -9.04 -17.75
N GLU A 98 8.11 -8.47 -18.19
CA GLU A 98 9.10 -9.22 -18.96
C GLU A 98 9.74 -10.35 -18.15
N GLU A 99 10.02 -10.12 -16.86
CA GLU A 99 10.51 -11.17 -15.94
C GLU A 99 9.50 -12.31 -15.79
N LEU A 100 8.22 -11.99 -15.64
CA LEU A 100 7.15 -12.99 -15.51
C LEU A 100 7.09 -13.89 -16.75
N LYS A 101 7.17 -13.31 -17.94
CA LYS A 101 7.18 -14.08 -19.20
C LYS A 101 8.40 -15.00 -19.32
N LYS A 102 9.56 -14.51 -18.86
CA LYS A 102 10.81 -15.30 -18.91
C LYS A 102 10.80 -16.45 -17.91
N LYS A 103 10.31 -16.20 -16.69
CA LYS A 103 10.28 -17.21 -15.60
C LYS A 103 9.21 -18.28 -15.81
N LYS A 104 8.10 -17.94 -16.44
CA LYS A 104 6.94 -18.83 -16.64
C LYS A 104 6.69 -19.05 -18.12
N LYS A 105 7.67 -19.58 -18.83
CA LYS A 105 7.62 -19.80 -20.30
C LYS A 105 6.38 -20.59 -20.74
N GLU A 106 6.01 -21.59 -19.97
CA GLU A 106 4.84 -22.44 -20.20
C GLU A 106 3.50 -21.71 -20.08
N LYS A 107 3.47 -20.57 -19.37
CA LYS A 107 2.29 -19.74 -19.16
C LYS A 107 2.38 -18.40 -19.87
N LYS A 108 3.27 -18.28 -20.83
CA LYS A 108 3.50 -17.02 -21.54
C LYS A 108 2.22 -16.47 -22.16
N GLU A 109 1.47 -17.33 -22.84
CA GLU A 109 0.22 -16.93 -23.51
C GLU A 109 -0.83 -16.45 -22.50
N GLU A 110 -0.96 -17.12 -21.35
CA GLU A 110 -1.88 -16.71 -20.29
C GLU A 110 -1.49 -15.36 -19.72
N ILE A 111 -0.18 -15.14 -19.50
CA ILE A 111 0.36 -13.87 -18.97
C ILE A 111 0.09 -12.74 -19.99
N GLU A 112 0.34 -12.99 -21.27
CA GLU A 112 0.10 -12.00 -22.34
C GLU A 112 -1.39 -11.69 -22.47
N ALA A 113 -2.26 -12.69 -22.39
CA ALA A 113 -3.71 -12.50 -22.44
C ALA A 113 -4.21 -11.69 -21.23
N ARG A 114 -3.68 -11.99 -20.05
CA ARG A 114 -4.10 -11.33 -18.81
C ARG A 114 -3.62 -9.87 -18.72
N TYR A 115 -2.38 -9.59 -19.13
CA TYR A 115 -1.74 -8.28 -18.95
C TYR A 115 -1.47 -7.56 -20.26
N ASN A 116 -2.31 -7.88 -21.27
CA ASN A 116 -2.10 -7.40 -22.63
C ASN A 116 -1.77 -5.91 -22.63
N UNK A 117 -0.80 -5.69 -23.11
CA UNK A 117 -0.12 -4.44 -23.13
C UNK A 117 -0.77 -3.31 -23.90
N UNK A 118 -1.70 -3.40 -24.23
CA UNK A 118 -2.41 -2.36 -24.87
C UNK A 118 -2.76 -1.22 -23.98
N UNK A 119 -2.71 -1.46 -22.96
CA UNK A 119 -2.93 -0.37 -22.05
C UNK A 119 -1.63 0.03 -21.42
N UNK A 120 -1.33 0.81 -21.73
CA UNK A 120 -0.09 1.33 -21.38
C UNK A 120 0.43 1.28 -19.99
N UNK A 121 -0.23 1.02 -19.14
CA UNK A 121 0.30 1.15 -17.89
C UNK A 121 0.30 -0.15 -17.10
N UNK A 122 0.12 -1.05 -17.63
CA UNK A 122 0.01 -2.20 -16.94
C UNK A 122 -0.81 -2.14 -15.74
N PHE A 123 -1.98 -1.55 -15.84
CA PHE A 123 -2.87 -1.34 -14.68
C PHE A 123 -3.31 -2.67 -14.05
N LYS A 124 -3.64 -3.64 -14.84
CA LYS A 124 -4.03 -4.97 -14.34
C LYS A 124 -2.89 -5.62 -13.54
N LEU A 125 -1.68 -5.56 -14.03
CA LEU A 125 -0.50 -6.10 -13.33
C LEU A 125 -0.25 -5.34 -12.02
N ARG A 126 -0.42 -4.03 -12.03
CA ARG A 126 -0.26 -3.18 -10.83
C ARG A 126 -1.32 -3.53 -9.78
N GLU A 127 -2.57 -3.76 -10.21
CA GLU A 127 -3.65 -4.21 -9.32
C GLU A 127 -3.32 -5.58 -8.69
N ASP A 128 -2.92 -6.53 -9.53
CA ASP A 128 -2.59 -7.89 -9.04
C ASP A 128 -1.38 -7.84 -8.10
N TRP A 129 -0.36 -7.01 -8.43
CA TRP A 129 0.80 -6.82 -7.58
C TRP A 129 0.39 -6.24 -6.21
N TRP A 130 -0.46 -5.21 -6.22
CA TRP A 130 -0.94 -4.60 -4.96
C TRP A 130 -1.71 -5.64 -4.14
N THR A 131 -2.64 -6.35 -4.75
CA THR A 131 -3.45 -7.37 -4.09
C THR A 131 -2.55 -8.43 -3.42
N ALA A 132 -1.51 -8.87 -4.12
CA ALA A 132 -0.59 -9.89 -3.62
C ALA A 132 0.31 -9.38 -2.48
N ASN A 133 0.61 -8.09 -2.43
CA ASN A 133 1.62 -7.53 -1.52
C ASN A 133 1.03 -6.60 -0.44
N ARG A 134 -0.27 -6.27 -0.49
CA ARG A 134 -0.87 -5.28 0.40
C ARG A 134 -0.72 -5.64 1.89
N TYR A 135 -0.71 -6.92 2.22
CA TYR A 135 -0.51 -7.36 3.61
C TYR A 135 0.89 -6.96 4.09
N THR A 136 1.92 -7.23 3.30
CA THR A 136 3.30 -6.89 3.65
C THR A 136 3.49 -5.37 3.81
N VAL A 137 2.84 -4.58 2.94
CA VAL A 137 2.86 -3.11 3.06
C VAL A 137 2.12 -2.68 4.34
N TRP A 138 1.00 -3.35 4.69
CA TRP A 138 0.28 -3.07 5.94
C TRP A 138 1.15 -3.38 7.16
N GLU A 139 1.90 -4.49 7.14
CA GLU A 139 2.86 -4.80 8.19
C GLU A 139 3.91 -3.70 8.33
N ALA A 140 4.42 -3.18 7.21
CA ALA A 140 5.43 -2.13 7.21
C ALA A 140 4.89 -0.83 7.81
N ILE A 141 3.70 -0.39 7.39
CA ILE A 141 3.13 0.87 7.86
C ILE A 141 2.70 0.82 9.33
N THR A 142 2.39 -0.40 9.84
CA THR A 142 1.99 -0.59 11.24
C THR A 142 3.13 -1.07 12.13
N CYS A 143 4.35 -1.19 11.62
CA CYS A 143 5.45 -1.80 12.39
C CYS A 143 5.78 -1.01 13.67
N SER A 144 5.65 0.29 13.64
CA SER A 144 5.91 1.18 14.77
C SER A 144 4.65 1.52 15.58
N ALA A 145 3.49 0.96 15.24
CA ALA A 145 2.27 1.18 16.03
C ALA A 145 2.42 0.54 17.40
N ASP A 146 1.95 1.22 18.43
CA ASP A 146 2.06 0.75 19.80
C ASP A 146 1.10 -0.41 20.08
N LYS A 147 1.45 -1.23 21.07
CA LYS A 147 0.54 -2.26 21.58
C LYS A 147 -0.72 -1.58 22.11
N GLY A 148 -1.86 -2.18 21.84
CA GLY A 148 -3.15 -1.63 22.24
C GLY A 148 -3.80 -0.73 21.20
N ASN A 149 -3.09 -0.28 20.17
CA ASN A 149 -3.71 0.48 19.09
C ASN A 149 -4.66 -0.42 18.30
N ALA A 150 -5.93 -0.02 18.26
CA ALA A 150 -7.00 -0.79 17.63
C ALA A 150 -7.60 -0.05 16.44
N TYR A 151 -7.96 -0.81 15.42
CA TYR A 151 -8.73 -0.30 14.28
C TYR A 151 -10.21 -0.23 14.69
N PHE A 152 -10.91 0.83 14.29
CA PHE A 152 -12.22 1.18 14.82
C PHE A 152 -13.37 0.28 14.35
N HIS A 153 -13.14 -0.54 13.34
CA HIS A 153 -14.16 -1.49 12.84
C HIS A 153 -13.75 -2.94 13.11
N ALA A 154 -14.73 -3.79 13.32
CA ALA A 154 -14.55 -5.24 13.44
C ALA A 154 -14.48 -5.84 12.04
N THR A 155 -13.29 -5.82 11.44
CA THR A 155 -13.05 -6.25 10.06
C THR A 155 -12.10 -7.44 9.96
N CYS A 156 -11.60 -7.93 11.09
CA CYS A 156 -10.77 -9.14 11.15
C CYS A 156 -11.64 -10.38 11.30
N GLY A 157 -11.14 -11.51 10.82
CA GLY A 157 -11.87 -12.76 10.88
C GLY A 157 -12.81 -12.94 9.69
N ASP A 158 -13.65 -13.92 9.76
CA ASP A 158 -14.64 -14.17 8.69
C ASP A 158 -15.98 -13.46 9.02
N SER A 159 -16.89 -13.48 8.06
CA SER A 159 -18.18 -12.78 8.16
C SER A 159 -19.07 -13.27 9.30
N GLY A 160 -18.84 -14.49 9.78
CA GLY A 160 -19.62 -15.08 10.88
C GLY A 160 -19.17 -14.64 12.26
N ARG A 161 -17.89 -14.26 12.42
CA ARG A 161 -17.31 -13.85 13.70
C ARG A 161 -16.31 -12.71 13.51
N PRO A 162 -16.79 -11.52 13.17
CA PRO A 162 -15.88 -10.38 12.97
C PRO A 162 -15.25 -9.96 14.29
N SER A 163 -13.95 -9.62 14.25
CA SER A 163 -13.21 -9.14 15.40
C SER A 163 -12.44 -7.88 15.05
N MET A 164 -12.01 -7.14 16.08
CA MET A 164 -11.25 -5.91 15.90
C MET A 164 -9.75 -6.20 15.87
N ALA A 165 -9.03 -5.49 15.03
CA ALA A 165 -7.56 -5.44 15.07
C ALA A 165 -7.17 -4.65 16.32
N ARG A 166 -6.81 -5.34 17.40
CA ARG A 166 -6.61 -4.72 18.73
C ARG A 166 -5.16 -4.46 19.11
N ASP A 167 -4.21 -4.97 18.35
CA ASP A 167 -2.80 -4.84 18.72
C ASP A 167 -2.01 -4.45 17.48
N LYS A 168 -1.37 -3.29 17.55
CA LYS A 168 -0.60 -2.74 16.43
C LYS A 168 -1.42 -2.61 15.14
N CYS A 169 -2.72 -2.36 15.26
CA CYS A 169 -3.63 -2.25 14.10
C CYS A 169 -3.64 -3.52 13.24
N ARG A 170 -3.43 -4.71 13.82
CA ARG A 170 -3.32 -5.98 13.06
C ARG A 170 -4.36 -7.00 13.51
N CYS A 171 -4.79 -7.82 12.56
CA CYS A 171 -5.69 -8.94 12.82
C CYS A 171 -4.93 -10.09 13.49
N LYS A 172 -5.57 -10.75 14.44
CA LYS A 172 -5.03 -11.91 15.13
C LYS A 172 -5.95 -13.11 14.95
N ASP A 173 -5.41 -14.30 15.20
CA ASP A 173 -6.17 -15.54 15.12
C ASP A 173 -7.25 -15.62 16.22
N GLU A 174 -8.07 -16.65 16.19
CA GLU A 174 -9.16 -16.86 17.15
C GLU A 174 -8.68 -16.91 18.59
N ASN A 175 -7.41 -17.26 18.81
CA ASN A 175 -6.79 -17.34 20.14
C ASN A 175 -6.10 -16.03 20.53
N GLY A 176 -6.09 -15.03 19.64
CA GLY A 176 -5.47 -13.73 19.88
C GLY A 176 -3.94 -13.74 19.89
N LYS A 177 -3.32 -14.84 19.47
CA LYS A 177 -1.87 -15.03 19.61
C LYS A 177 -1.10 -14.73 18.34
N ASN A 178 -1.54 -15.23 17.20
CA ASN A 178 -0.80 -15.12 15.94
C ASN A 178 -1.45 -14.11 15.02
N GLU A 179 -0.64 -13.33 14.33
CA GLU A 179 -1.13 -12.41 13.31
C GLU A 179 -1.62 -13.20 12.10
N THR A 180 -2.78 -12.85 11.58
CA THR A 180 -3.30 -13.42 10.32
C THR A 180 -2.81 -12.54 9.16
N ASN A 181 -2.77 -13.09 7.95
CA ASN A 181 -2.39 -12.35 6.74
C ASN A 181 -3.53 -11.43 6.26
N GLN A 182 -4.35 -10.93 7.18
CA GLN A 182 -5.52 -10.12 6.87
C GLN A 182 -5.25 -8.65 7.18
N VAL A 183 -5.54 -7.78 6.22
CA VAL A 183 -5.48 -6.32 6.40
C VAL A 183 -6.86 -5.86 6.92
N PRO A 184 -6.93 -5.18 8.07
CA PRO A 184 -8.24 -4.81 8.65
C PRO A 184 -8.96 -3.66 7.95
N THR A 185 -8.39 -3.11 6.89
CA THR A 185 -8.97 -1.98 6.17
C THR A 185 -9.17 -2.33 4.69
N TYR A 186 -10.20 -1.74 4.11
CA TYR A 186 -10.49 -1.77 2.67
C TYR A 186 -10.46 -0.36 2.07
N PHE A 187 -9.88 0.62 2.77
CA PHE A 187 -9.76 2.00 2.28
C PHE A 187 -9.04 2.07 0.94
N ASP A 188 -8.09 1.17 0.71
CA ASP A 188 -7.37 1.07 -0.56
C ASP A 188 -8.26 0.65 -1.74
N TYR A 189 -9.48 0.17 -1.47
CA TYR A 189 -10.49 -0.14 -2.50
C TYR A 189 -11.62 0.89 -2.54
N VAL A 190 -11.57 1.91 -1.68
CA VAL A 190 -12.53 3.02 -1.68
C VAL A 190 -11.91 4.17 -2.50
N PRO A 191 -12.63 4.77 -3.45
CA PRO A 191 -12.10 5.92 -4.20
C PRO A 191 -11.63 7.05 -3.28
N GLN A 192 -10.54 7.71 -3.67
CA GLN A 192 -9.88 8.74 -2.86
C GLN A 192 -10.85 9.82 -2.37
N TYR A 193 -11.80 10.23 -3.20
CA TYR A 193 -12.76 11.28 -2.86
C TYR A 193 -13.84 10.86 -1.84
N LEU A 194 -13.87 9.58 -1.46
CA LEU A 194 -14.83 9.03 -0.49
C LEU A 194 -14.21 8.66 0.87
N ARG A 195 -12.88 8.85 1.07
CA ARG A 195 -12.21 8.43 2.32
C ARG A 195 -11.57 9.58 3.10
#